data_3a858d38e9d61e540f6f6eef579ef684
#
_entry.id   3a858d38e9d61e540f6f6eef579ef684
#
_cell.length_a   1.000
_cell.length_b   1.000
_cell.length_c   1.000
_cell.angle_alpha   90.00
_cell.angle_beta   90.00
_cell.angle_gamma   90.00
#
_symmetry.space_group_name_H-M   'P 1'
#
loop_
_entity.id
_entity.type
_entity.pdbx_description
1 polymer ?
#
loop_
_entity_poly.entity_id
_entity_poly.type
_entity_poly.pdbx_seq_one_letter_code
_entity_poly.pdbx_strand_id
1 'polypeptide(L)'
;MLGRHGFPEIDFSLPGSAAGATDLGATSSDEWGDYALVKGVGPSDCSATPYEQALSAFDNLSSALAECSMGFSDVVRTWIYADGILGWYSDLNRARDRFFRANGVFDRFVPASTGIGWSCGDGAKIVLGAFAARGREPGAVEREPLPSPLQCPALEYGSSFSRAAELRTPGWRRVLVSGTASILPDSHEVAHVGDIEAQVDCTMRAVEAIYASRGMSWRDVSGALVYLKRAEYRGAWDRWLAGHPEFPRTHARSIVADVCRPEWLFEIESDATVCK
;
A
#
# COMPACT_ATOMS: atom_id res chain seq x y z
N MET A 1 15.16 -2.28 21.12
CA MET A 1 13.90 -1.53 21.21
C MET A 1 13.62 -0.97 19.83
N LEU A 2 12.65 -1.51 19.10
CA LEU A 2 12.22 -0.94 17.83
C LEU A 2 11.43 0.34 18.17
N GLY A 3 12.03 1.51 17.86
CA GLY A 3 11.42 2.81 18.13
C GLY A 3 10.11 2.97 17.36
N ARG A 4 9.12 3.61 17.94
CA ARG A 4 7.88 4.04 17.28
C ARG A 4 8.23 5.18 16.32
N HIS A 5 8.60 4.85 15.11
CA HIS A 5 8.73 5.83 14.04
C HIS A 5 7.33 6.28 13.61
N GLY A 6 7.13 7.59 13.36
CA GLY A 6 5.83 8.15 12.99
C GLY A 6 5.25 7.54 11.72
N PHE A 7 4.39 6.55 11.89
CA PHE A 7 3.65 5.90 10.82
C PHE A 7 2.30 6.60 10.69
N PRO A 8 1.83 6.97 9.48
CA PRO A 8 0.50 7.53 9.31
C PRO A 8 -0.57 6.58 9.86
N GLU A 9 -1.57 7.12 10.55
CA GLU A 9 -2.69 6.30 11.01
C GLU A 9 -3.47 5.79 9.80
N ILE A 10 -3.35 4.49 9.56
CA ILE A 10 -4.15 3.74 8.60
C ILE A 10 -5.29 3.10 9.40
N ASP A 11 -6.51 3.51 9.08
CA ASP A 11 -7.69 2.87 9.62
C ASP A 11 -7.94 1.59 8.81
N PHE A 12 -7.65 0.45 9.43
CA PHE A 12 -7.77 -0.84 8.79
C PHE A 12 -8.64 -1.75 9.67
N SER A 13 -9.93 -1.81 9.35
CA SER A 13 -10.86 -2.73 9.98
C SER A 13 -11.25 -3.87 9.03
N LEU A 14 -11.41 -5.07 9.56
CA LEU A 14 -11.93 -6.22 8.85
C LEU A 14 -13.36 -6.51 9.30
N PRO A 15 -14.28 -6.89 8.41
CA PRO A 15 -15.63 -7.24 8.78
C PRO A 15 -15.65 -8.40 9.79
N GLY A 16 -16.33 -8.20 10.93
CA GLY A 16 -16.62 -9.28 11.89
C GLY A 16 -15.44 -9.83 12.70
N SER A 17 -14.26 -9.18 12.66
CA SER A 17 -13.07 -9.69 13.34
C SER A 17 -12.95 -9.23 14.80
N ALA A 18 -12.54 -10.15 15.68
CA ALA A 18 -12.08 -9.81 17.03
C ALA A 18 -10.63 -9.31 16.98
N ALA A 19 -10.35 -8.16 17.58
CA ALA A 19 -9.04 -7.52 17.52
C ALA A 19 -8.19 -7.82 18.76
N GLY A 20 -6.91 -8.15 18.54
CA GLY A 20 -5.82 -8.13 19.52
C GLY A 20 -4.84 -7.01 19.14
N ALA A 21 -4.12 -6.46 20.11
CA ALA A 21 -3.09 -5.46 19.87
C ALA A 21 -1.72 -5.96 20.33
N THR A 22 -0.68 -5.68 19.55
CA THR A 22 0.73 -5.84 19.88
C THR A 22 1.44 -4.49 19.82
N ASP A 23 2.65 -4.38 20.36
CA ASP A 23 3.42 -3.13 20.33
C ASP A 23 3.70 -2.63 18.89
N LEU A 24 3.75 -3.54 17.91
CA LEU A 24 4.06 -3.25 16.51
C LEU A 24 2.84 -3.32 15.59
N GLY A 25 1.64 -3.67 16.08
CA GLY A 25 0.48 -3.82 15.23
C GLY A 25 -0.76 -4.37 15.91
N ALA A 26 -1.69 -4.81 15.10
CA ALA A 26 -2.92 -5.45 15.54
C ALA A 26 -3.05 -6.82 14.86
N THR A 27 -3.50 -7.82 15.62
CA THR A 27 -3.95 -9.09 15.09
C THR A 27 -5.46 -9.18 15.18
N SER A 28 -6.07 -9.85 14.23
CA SER A 28 -7.50 -10.12 14.24
C SER A 28 -7.77 -11.49 13.62
N SER A 29 -8.92 -12.06 13.93
CA SER A 29 -9.32 -13.33 13.32
C SER A 29 -10.84 -13.38 13.17
N ASP A 30 -11.26 -14.11 12.14
CA ASP A 30 -12.64 -14.48 11.91
C ASP A 30 -12.76 -16.02 11.76
N GLU A 31 -13.90 -16.50 11.30
CA GLU A 31 -14.12 -17.93 11.10
C GLU A 31 -13.27 -18.52 9.96
N TRP A 32 -12.77 -17.71 9.02
CA TRP A 32 -12.01 -18.14 7.84
C TRP A 32 -10.51 -18.01 7.99
N GLY A 33 -10.02 -17.02 8.75
CA GLY A 33 -8.60 -16.73 8.78
C GLY A 33 -8.11 -15.92 9.96
N ASP A 34 -6.80 -15.83 10.04
CA ASP A 34 -6.07 -14.97 10.96
C ASP A 34 -5.39 -13.86 10.14
N TYR A 35 -5.37 -12.66 10.68
CA TYR A 35 -4.90 -11.44 10.02
C TYR A 35 -3.95 -10.70 10.95
N ALA A 36 -2.93 -10.07 10.35
CA ALA A 36 -1.98 -9.23 11.07
C ALA A 36 -1.75 -7.91 10.33
N LEU A 37 -1.81 -6.80 11.05
CA LEU A 37 -1.40 -5.48 10.58
C LEU A 37 -0.18 -5.06 11.38
N VAL A 38 0.98 -5.08 10.76
CA VAL A 38 2.25 -4.64 11.35
C VAL A 38 2.57 -3.24 10.85
N LYS A 39 3.00 -2.34 11.73
CA LYS A 39 3.29 -0.93 11.43
C LYS A 39 4.54 -0.44 12.14
N GLY A 40 5.21 0.55 11.54
CA GLY A 40 6.28 1.26 12.21
C GLY A 40 7.60 0.47 12.34
N VAL A 41 7.84 -0.48 11.44
CA VAL A 41 9.06 -1.29 11.44
C VAL A 41 10.19 -0.56 10.71
N GLY A 42 11.19 -0.11 11.46
CA GLY A 42 12.38 0.57 10.94
C GLY A 42 13.61 -0.35 10.83
N PRO A 43 14.74 0.22 10.39
CA PRO A 43 16.03 -0.48 10.34
C PRO A 43 16.61 -0.70 11.75
N SER A 44 17.53 -1.65 11.88
CA SER A 44 18.26 -1.91 13.14
C SER A 44 19.36 -0.87 13.39
N ASP A 45 19.91 -0.27 12.33
CA ASP A 45 20.98 0.73 12.38
C ASP A 45 20.64 1.91 11.46
N CYS A 46 20.30 3.05 12.04
CA CYS A 46 20.00 4.28 11.30
C CYS A 46 21.24 5.02 10.79
N SER A 47 22.46 4.59 11.16
CA SER A 47 23.71 5.14 10.63
C SER A 47 24.20 4.46 9.34
N ALA A 48 23.61 3.31 9.00
CA ALA A 48 23.89 2.57 7.77
C ALA A 48 23.42 3.31 6.51
N THR A 49 23.88 2.88 5.34
CA THR A 49 23.41 3.45 4.07
C THR A 49 21.90 3.24 3.87
N PRO A 50 21.19 4.07 3.10
CA PRO A 50 19.77 3.90 2.85
C PRO A 50 19.41 2.50 2.30
N TYR A 51 20.26 1.93 1.47
CA TYR A 51 20.13 0.57 0.96
C TYR A 51 20.18 -0.50 2.07
N GLU A 52 21.15 -0.41 2.96
CA GLU A 52 21.32 -1.33 4.09
C GLU A 52 20.19 -1.17 5.10
N GLN A 53 19.77 0.07 5.35
CA GLN A 53 18.60 0.35 6.18
C GLN A 53 17.35 -0.31 5.59
N ALA A 54 17.13 -0.24 4.27
CA ALA A 54 16.00 -0.89 3.63
C ALA A 54 16.02 -2.41 3.76
N LEU A 55 17.18 -3.05 3.54
CA LEU A 55 17.34 -4.50 3.75
C LEU A 55 17.01 -4.89 5.19
N SER A 56 17.63 -4.21 6.15
CA SER A 56 17.39 -4.46 7.58
C SER A 56 15.94 -4.25 7.98
N ALA A 57 15.27 -3.23 7.44
CA ALA A 57 13.85 -2.99 7.71
C ALA A 57 12.96 -4.12 7.17
N PHE A 58 13.25 -4.68 5.98
CA PHE A 58 12.51 -5.85 5.46
C PHE A 58 12.76 -7.11 6.30
N ASP A 59 13.99 -7.34 6.79
CA ASP A 59 14.29 -8.45 7.69
C ASP A 59 13.57 -8.29 9.03
N ASN A 60 13.54 -7.08 9.58
CA ASN A 60 12.81 -6.75 10.80
C ASN A 60 11.30 -6.90 10.60
N LEU A 61 10.77 -6.55 9.41
CA LEU A 61 9.35 -6.77 9.09
C LEU A 61 9.00 -8.25 9.09
N SER A 62 9.87 -9.11 8.55
CA SER A 62 9.68 -10.57 8.63
C SER A 62 9.69 -11.07 10.07
N SER A 63 10.55 -10.52 10.92
CA SER A 63 10.59 -10.87 12.35
C SER A 63 9.32 -10.44 13.07
N ALA A 64 8.84 -9.22 12.81
CA ALA A 64 7.59 -8.71 13.40
C ALA A 64 6.36 -9.51 12.94
N LEU A 65 6.33 -9.96 11.68
CA LEU A 65 5.28 -10.86 11.20
C LEU A 65 5.35 -12.23 11.91
N ALA A 66 6.55 -12.76 12.18
CA ALA A 66 6.72 -14.02 12.90
C ALA A 66 6.19 -13.94 14.35
N GLU A 67 6.32 -12.79 15.02
CA GLU A 67 5.70 -12.53 16.35
C GLU A 67 4.16 -12.64 16.30
N CYS A 68 3.57 -12.31 15.15
CA CYS A 68 2.15 -12.50 14.87
C CYS A 68 1.82 -13.90 14.32
N SER A 69 2.74 -14.85 14.39
CA SER A 69 2.62 -16.20 13.81
C SER A 69 2.37 -16.18 12.29
N MET A 70 2.80 -15.12 11.58
CA MET A 70 2.71 -14.95 10.13
C MET A 70 4.11 -15.00 9.50
N GLY A 71 4.17 -15.31 8.19
CA GLY A 71 5.40 -15.16 7.40
C GLY A 71 5.23 -14.11 6.31
N PHE A 72 6.34 -13.71 5.66
CA PHE A 72 6.24 -12.78 4.52
C PHE A 72 5.44 -13.37 3.36
N SER A 73 5.33 -14.71 3.26
CA SER A 73 4.45 -15.40 2.33
C SER A 73 2.95 -15.11 2.56
N ASP A 74 2.55 -14.63 3.73
CA ASP A 74 1.18 -14.27 4.05
C ASP A 74 0.84 -12.82 3.75
N VAL A 75 1.85 -12.00 3.42
CA VAL A 75 1.68 -10.56 3.15
C VAL A 75 0.85 -10.34 1.91
N VAL A 76 -0.18 -9.52 2.04
CA VAL A 76 -1.10 -9.10 0.97
C VAL A 76 -0.77 -7.69 0.49
N ARG A 77 -0.34 -6.82 1.43
CA ARG A 77 -0.01 -5.43 1.17
C ARG A 77 1.15 -4.98 2.01
N THR A 78 1.98 -4.10 1.44
CA THR A 78 3.06 -3.40 2.15
C THR A 78 2.88 -1.89 2.06
N TRP A 79 3.31 -1.16 3.10
CA TRP A 79 3.51 0.29 3.10
C TRP A 79 4.98 0.58 3.31
N ILE A 80 5.52 1.49 2.50
CA ILE A 80 6.92 1.91 2.52
C ILE A 80 6.95 3.42 2.66
N TYR A 81 7.35 3.90 3.81
CA TYR A 81 7.57 5.32 4.07
C TYR A 81 9.07 5.57 4.09
N ALA A 82 9.54 6.46 3.20
CA ALA A 82 10.97 6.64 2.95
C ALA A 82 11.36 8.12 3.03
N ASP A 83 12.24 8.47 3.97
CA ASP A 83 12.75 9.83 4.11
C ASP A 83 13.63 10.22 2.91
N GLY A 84 13.24 11.30 2.23
CA GLY A 84 13.91 11.76 1.01
C GLY A 84 13.85 10.75 -0.15
N ILE A 85 12.73 10.07 -0.34
CA ILE A 85 12.52 8.97 -1.31
C ILE A 85 13.10 9.26 -2.70
N LEU A 86 12.96 10.48 -3.20
CA LEU A 86 13.43 10.87 -4.53
C LEU A 86 14.95 10.73 -4.72
N GLY A 87 15.71 10.85 -3.63
CA GLY A 87 17.17 10.78 -3.67
C GLY A 87 17.74 9.36 -3.74
N TRP A 88 16.96 8.31 -3.39
CA TRP A 88 17.46 6.94 -3.28
C TRP A 88 16.44 5.86 -3.66
N TYR A 89 15.40 6.22 -4.41
CA TYR A 89 14.33 5.30 -4.83
C TYR A 89 14.85 4.06 -5.58
N SER A 90 15.93 4.21 -6.38
CA SER A 90 16.58 3.08 -7.05
C SER A 90 17.20 2.09 -6.05
N ASP A 91 17.81 2.58 -4.98
CA ASP A 91 18.39 1.76 -3.92
C ASP A 91 17.31 1.03 -3.11
N LEU A 92 16.20 1.72 -2.83
CA LEU A 92 15.02 1.13 -2.21
C LEU A 92 14.48 -0.05 -3.05
N ASN A 93 14.28 0.16 -4.35
CA ASN A 93 13.81 -0.91 -5.25
C ASN A 93 14.80 -2.08 -5.29
N ARG A 94 16.10 -1.81 -5.38
CA ARG A 94 17.13 -2.84 -5.37
C ARG A 94 17.15 -3.66 -4.08
N ALA A 95 16.97 -3.01 -2.92
CA ALA A 95 16.89 -3.67 -1.63
C ALA A 95 15.63 -4.56 -1.55
N ARG A 96 14.46 -4.03 -1.95
CA ARG A 96 13.20 -4.77 -2.01
C ARG A 96 13.30 -5.98 -2.94
N ASP A 97 13.86 -5.82 -4.13
CA ASP A 97 14.05 -6.90 -5.09
C ASP A 97 14.94 -8.02 -4.54
N ARG A 98 16.04 -7.65 -3.88
CA ARG A 98 16.91 -8.62 -3.23
C ARG A 98 16.17 -9.43 -2.17
N PHE A 99 15.43 -8.73 -1.30
CA PHE A 99 14.64 -9.37 -0.26
C PHE A 99 13.54 -10.27 -0.86
N PHE A 100 12.80 -9.79 -1.87
CA PHE A 100 11.72 -10.54 -2.52
C PHE A 100 12.26 -11.81 -3.21
N ARG A 101 13.40 -11.75 -3.90
CA ARG A 101 14.04 -12.92 -4.49
C ARG A 101 14.46 -13.92 -3.43
N ALA A 102 15.12 -13.47 -2.35
CA ALA A 102 15.57 -14.34 -1.27
C ALA A 102 14.42 -15.08 -0.56
N ASN A 103 13.23 -14.47 -0.55
CA ASN A 103 12.03 -15.02 0.10
C ASN A 103 11.03 -15.66 -0.87
N GLY A 104 11.36 -15.81 -2.16
CA GLY A 104 10.50 -16.46 -3.18
C GLY A 104 9.18 -15.73 -3.42
N VAL A 105 9.13 -14.40 -3.23
CA VAL A 105 7.91 -13.58 -3.40
C VAL A 105 7.47 -13.57 -4.85
N PHE A 106 8.41 -13.43 -5.79
CA PHE A 106 8.12 -13.38 -7.23
C PHE A 106 7.55 -14.69 -7.77
N ASP A 107 7.85 -15.81 -7.12
CA ASP A 107 7.40 -17.14 -7.55
C ASP A 107 6.00 -17.51 -7.02
N ARG A 108 5.44 -16.68 -6.11
CA ARG A 108 4.18 -16.98 -5.43
C ARG A 108 3.17 -15.87 -5.55
N PHE A 109 3.41 -14.77 -4.85
CA PHE A 109 2.47 -13.67 -4.77
C PHE A 109 3.21 -12.36 -4.49
N VAL A 110 3.16 -11.43 -5.43
CA VAL A 110 3.71 -10.09 -5.25
C VAL A 110 2.63 -9.21 -4.63
N PRO A 111 2.83 -8.67 -3.42
CA PRO A 111 1.80 -7.91 -2.71
C PRO A 111 1.48 -6.57 -3.40
N ALA A 112 0.31 -6.01 -3.10
CA ALA A 112 0.05 -4.60 -3.30
C ALA A 112 1.03 -3.76 -2.47
N SER A 113 1.37 -2.55 -2.91
CA SER A 113 2.33 -1.71 -2.17
C SER A 113 2.11 -0.22 -2.43
N THR A 114 2.36 0.58 -1.39
CA THR A 114 2.42 2.04 -1.48
C THR A 114 3.79 2.50 -1.02
N GLY A 115 4.46 3.35 -1.80
CA GLY A 115 5.79 3.88 -1.49
C GLY A 115 5.78 5.42 -1.49
N ILE A 116 5.91 6.05 -0.33
CA ILE A 116 5.71 7.48 -0.12
C ILE A 116 6.92 8.11 0.58
N GLY A 117 7.25 9.33 0.19
CA GLY A 117 8.22 10.17 0.87
C GLY A 117 7.66 10.70 2.18
N TRP A 118 8.24 10.26 3.30
CA TRP A 118 7.79 10.62 4.65
C TRP A 118 8.98 10.73 5.60
N SER A 119 8.97 11.70 6.49
CA SER A 119 10.00 11.79 7.53
C SER A 119 9.80 10.68 8.56
N CYS A 120 10.75 9.77 8.62
CA CYS A 120 10.67 8.59 9.48
C CYS A 120 11.12 8.86 10.95
N GLY A 121 11.73 10.02 11.23
CA GLY A 121 12.28 10.35 12.54
C GLY A 121 13.55 9.54 12.90
N ASP A 122 14.25 9.98 13.93
CA ASP A 122 15.41 9.30 14.55
C ASP A 122 16.53 8.85 13.59
N GLY A 123 16.66 9.53 12.43
CA GLY A 123 17.65 9.22 11.40
C GLY A 123 17.30 8.01 10.52
N ALA A 124 16.16 7.36 10.73
CA ALA A 124 15.71 6.28 9.87
C ALA A 124 15.38 6.79 8.48
N LYS A 125 15.87 6.11 7.44
CA LYS A 125 15.56 6.39 6.04
C LYS A 125 14.31 5.67 5.55
N ILE A 126 13.84 4.67 6.31
CA ILE A 126 12.70 3.86 5.91
C ILE A 126 11.94 3.35 7.15
N VAL A 127 10.62 3.31 7.01
CA VAL A 127 9.72 2.63 7.95
C VAL A 127 8.71 1.83 7.14
N LEU A 128 8.51 0.58 7.52
CA LEU A 128 7.65 -0.36 6.84
C LEU A 128 6.40 -0.69 7.64
N GLY A 129 5.35 -1.06 6.91
CA GLY A 129 4.18 -1.76 7.42
C GLY A 129 3.75 -2.85 6.47
N ALA A 130 3.00 -3.82 6.98
CA ALA A 130 2.41 -4.89 6.19
C ALA A 130 1.06 -5.31 6.74
N PHE A 131 0.18 -5.69 5.82
CA PHE A 131 -1.02 -6.46 6.12
C PHE A 131 -0.82 -7.89 5.60
N ALA A 132 -1.01 -8.86 6.49
CA ALA A 132 -0.88 -10.28 6.20
C ALA A 132 -2.18 -11.00 6.52
N ALA A 133 -2.49 -12.07 5.76
CA ALA A 133 -3.68 -12.89 5.92
C ALA A 133 -3.36 -14.36 5.68
N ARG A 134 -3.82 -15.23 6.58
CA ARG A 134 -3.66 -16.68 6.50
C ARG A 134 -4.99 -17.38 6.74
N GLY A 135 -5.37 -18.28 5.85
CA GLY A 135 -6.54 -19.14 6.03
C GLY A 135 -6.32 -20.18 7.14
N ARG A 136 -7.37 -20.45 7.91
CA ARG A 136 -7.37 -21.54 8.92
C ARG A 136 -7.40 -22.91 8.26
N GLU A 137 -8.07 -22.98 7.11
CA GLU A 137 -8.13 -24.17 6.27
C GLU A 137 -7.65 -23.83 4.86
N PRO A 138 -7.13 -24.80 4.09
CA PRO A 138 -6.76 -24.56 2.70
C PRO A 138 -7.93 -24.00 1.89
N GLY A 139 -7.71 -22.88 1.22
CA GLY A 139 -8.74 -22.20 0.41
C GLY A 139 -9.73 -21.32 1.17
N ALA A 140 -9.68 -21.26 2.52
CA ALA A 140 -10.55 -20.38 3.30
C ALA A 140 -10.22 -18.89 3.10
N VAL A 141 -8.96 -18.57 2.84
CA VAL A 141 -8.49 -17.24 2.44
C VAL A 141 -7.69 -17.36 1.15
N GLU A 142 -8.19 -16.77 0.08
CA GLU A 142 -7.52 -16.75 -1.22
C GLU A 142 -6.99 -15.36 -1.52
N ARG A 143 -5.83 -15.30 -2.20
CA ARG A 143 -5.15 -14.06 -2.59
C ARG A 143 -4.85 -14.07 -4.08
N GLU A 144 -5.15 -12.98 -4.75
CA GLU A 144 -4.90 -12.82 -6.18
C GLU A 144 -4.29 -11.45 -6.46
N PRO A 145 -3.13 -11.36 -7.14
CA PRO A 145 -2.61 -10.08 -7.62
C PRO A 145 -3.47 -9.61 -8.78
N LEU A 146 -3.88 -8.33 -8.75
CA LEU A 146 -4.72 -7.75 -9.79
C LEU A 146 -3.93 -6.80 -10.68
N PRO A 147 -4.07 -6.92 -12.01
CA PRO A 147 -3.60 -5.90 -12.95
C PRO A 147 -4.52 -4.66 -12.91
N SER A 148 -4.00 -3.55 -13.37
CA SER A 148 -4.83 -2.40 -13.71
C SER A 148 -5.26 -2.49 -15.19
N PRO A 149 -6.55 -2.29 -15.52
CA PRO A 149 -6.98 -2.22 -16.91
C PRO A 149 -6.44 -1.00 -17.67
N LEU A 150 -5.97 0.03 -16.97
CA LEU A 150 -5.54 1.32 -17.55
C LEU A 150 -4.07 1.65 -17.32
N GLN A 151 -3.30 0.77 -16.66
CA GLN A 151 -1.88 1.01 -16.37
C GLN A 151 -1.07 -0.27 -16.58
N CYS A 152 0.13 -0.15 -17.16
CA CYS A 152 1.04 -1.27 -17.31
C CYS A 152 1.44 -1.91 -15.98
N PRO A 153 1.79 -3.21 -15.94
CA PRO A 153 2.28 -3.86 -14.73
C PRO A 153 3.52 -3.18 -14.16
N ALA A 154 3.56 -3.01 -12.83
CA ALA A 154 4.69 -2.33 -12.19
C ALA A 154 6.01 -3.08 -12.35
N LEU A 155 5.96 -4.39 -12.45
CA LEU A 155 7.12 -5.26 -12.66
C LEU A 155 7.83 -4.98 -14.01
N GLU A 156 7.12 -4.51 -15.03
CA GLU A 156 7.70 -4.21 -16.35
C GLU A 156 8.67 -3.03 -16.33
N TYR A 157 8.54 -2.13 -15.36
CA TYR A 157 9.44 -0.99 -15.20
C TYR A 157 10.29 -1.04 -13.92
N GLY A 158 10.47 -2.24 -13.36
CA GLY A 158 11.39 -2.48 -12.23
C GLY A 158 10.86 -2.08 -10.87
N SER A 159 9.54 -1.98 -10.70
CA SER A 159 8.92 -1.77 -9.39
C SER A 159 8.19 -3.05 -8.94
N SER A 160 8.61 -3.59 -7.79
CA SER A 160 8.16 -4.90 -7.32
C SER A 160 6.90 -4.80 -6.47
N PHE A 161 5.75 -4.59 -7.15
CA PHE A 161 4.43 -4.62 -6.54
C PHE A 161 3.34 -4.97 -7.57
N SER A 162 2.20 -5.47 -7.11
CA SER A 162 0.99 -5.62 -7.91
C SER A 162 0.14 -4.36 -7.86
N ARG A 163 -0.55 -4.00 -8.95
CA ARG A 163 -1.41 -2.80 -9.02
C ARG A 163 -2.51 -2.81 -7.95
N ALA A 164 -3.03 -4.00 -7.65
CA ALA A 164 -3.86 -4.26 -6.50
C ALA A 164 -3.72 -5.72 -6.08
N ALA A 165 -4.28 -6.05 -4.93
CA ALA A 165 -4.45 -7.41 -4.44
C ALA A 165 -5.92 -7.64 -4.09
N GLU A 166 -6.48 -8.77 -4.51
CA GLU A 166 -7.77 -9.21 -4.00
C GLU A 166 -7.57 -10.25 -2.91
N LEU A 167 -8.28 -10.08 -1.81
CA LEU A 167 -8.41 -11.03 -0.72
C LEU A 167 -9.84 -11.53 -0.68
N ARG A 168 -10.04 -12.85 -0.74
CA ARG A 168 -11.37 -13.49 -0.76
C ARG A 168 -11.52 -14.50 0.35
N THR A 169 -12.69 -14.47 0.98
CA THR A 169 -13.17 -15.49 1.90
C THR A 169 -14.59 -15.94 1.48
N PRO A 170 -15.15 -16.98 2.07
CA PRO A 170 -16.55 -17.32 1.86
C PRO A 170 -17.54 -16.20 2.16
N GLY A 171 -17.25 -15.34 3.14
CA GLY A 171 -18.16 -14.30 3.61
C GLY A 171 -17.91 -12.89 3.08
N TRP A 172 -16.72 -12.59 2.59
CA TRP A 172 -16.39 -11.24 2.09
C TRP A 172 -15.25 -11.27 1.05
N ARG A 173 -15.16 -10.17 0.29
CA ARG A 173 -14.04 -9.89 -0.61
C ARG A 173 -13.53 -8.49 -0.37
N ARG A 174 -12.22 -8.30 -0.43
CA ARG A 174 -11.56 -7.00 -0.34
C ARG A 174 -10.57 -6.82 -1.47
N VAL A 175 -10.63 -5.70 -2.15
CA VAL A 175 -9.62 -5.25 -3.12
C VAL A 175 -8.79 -4.15 -2.47
N LEU A 176 -7.47 -4.38 -2.43
CA LEU A 176 -6.49 -3.45 -1.87
C LEU A 176 -5.70 -2.84 -3.03
N VAL A 177 -6.00 -1.60 -3.39
CA VAL A 177 -5.34 -0.89 -4.49
C VAL A 177 -4.04 -0.26 -3.99
N SER A 178 -2.93 -0.56 -4.64
CA SER A 178 -1.61 0.03 -4.39
C SER A 178 -1.61 1.53 -4.57
N GLY A 179 -0.60 2.21 -4.04
CA GLY A 179 -0.32 3.59 -4.40
C GLY A 179 -0.41 3.77 -5.91
N THR A 180 -1.38 4.58 -6.35
CA THR A 180 -1.71 4.80 -7.75
C THR A 180 -1.62 6.29 -8.03
N ALA A 181 -0.89 6.63 -9.09
CA ALA A 181 -0.70 7.99 -9.59
C ALA A 181 -0.94 8.04 -11.10
N SER A 182 -0.94 9.23 -11.67
CA SER A 182 -1.18 9.47 -13.10
C SER A 182 -0.01 9.00 -13.94
N ILE A 183 -0.18 7.92 -14.72
CA ILE A 183 0.78 7.43 -15.72
C ILE A 183 0.09 7.20 -17.06
N LEU A 184 0.88 7.22 -18.13
CA LEU A 184 0.41 6.84 -19.45
C LEU A 184 0.09 5.33 -19.50
N PRO A 185 -0.95 4.90 -20.23
CA PRO A 185 -1.41 3.49 -20.21
C PRO A 185 -0.34 2.46 -20.60
N ASP A 186 0.43 2.78 -21.64
CA ASP A 186 1.39 1.85 -22.25
C ASP A 186 2.83 2.08 -21.81
N SER A 187 3.04 2.93 -20.81
CA SER A 187 4.36 3.23 -20.27
C SER A 187 4.27 3.55 -18.77
N HIS A 188 5.42 3.77 -18.16
CA HIS A 188 5.51 4.25 -16.78
C HIS A 188 5.76 5.76 -16.70
N GLU A 189 5.65 6.46 -17.81
CA GLU A 189 5.82 7.92 -17.84
C GLU A 189 4.66 8.63 -17.16
N VAL A 190 4.99 9.76 -16.52
CA VAL A 190 3.97 10.57 -15.84
C VAL A 190 3.05 11.22 -16.88
N ALA A 191 1.75 10.98 -16.74
CA ALA A 191 0.76 11.68 -17.54
C ALA A 191 0.38 13.01 -16.87
N HIS A 192 0.02 14.00 -17.71
CA HIS A 192 -0.48 15.31 -17.25
C HIS A 192 0.49 16.07 -16.32
N VAL A 193 1.79 16.11 -16.69
CA VAL A 193 2.82 16.82 -15.93
C VAL A 193 2.41 18.27 -15.67
N GLY A 194 2.43 18.69 -14.41
CA GLY A 194 2.09 20.05 -13.99
C GLY A 194 0.58 20.35 -13.87
N ASP A 195 -0.30 19.45 -14.30
CA ASP A 195 -1.76 19.63 -14.23
C ASP A 195 -2.35 18.74 -13.13
N ILE A 196 -2.59 19.31 -11.96
CA ILE A 196 -3.12 18.59 -10.80
C ILE A 196 -4.53 18.04 -11.03
N GLU A 197 -5.41 18.79 -11.71
CA GLU A 197 -6.79 18.34 -11.97
C GLU A 197 -6.81 17.11 -12.87
N ALA A 198 -6.03 17.16 -13.96
CA ALA A 198 -5.92 16.05 -14.88
C ALA A 198 -5.21 14.84 -14.24
N GLN A 199 -4.23 15.06 -13.34
CA GLN A 199 -3.61 13.96 -12.59
C GLN A 199 -4.60 13.29 -11.63
N VAL A 200 -5.41 14.05 -10.91
CA VAL A 200 -6.47 13.49 -10.04
C VAL A 200 -7.44 12.65 -10.87
N ASP A 201 -7.98 13.20 -11.97
CA ASP A 201 -8.95 12.49 -12.80
C ASP A 201 -8.37 11.20 -13.41
N CYS A 202 -7.16 11.29 -13.99
CA CYS A 202 -6.46 10.13 -14.57
C CYS A 202 -6.23 9.02 -13.51
N THR A 203 -5.77 9.41 -12.33
CA THR A 203 -5.52 8.48 -11.22
C THR A 203 -6.80 7.80 -10.75
N MET A 204 -7.86 8.58 -10.53
CA MET A 204 -9.13 8.05 -10.03
C MET A 204 -9.80 7.12 -11.04
N ARG A 205 -9.73 7.41 -12.34
CA ARG A 205 -10.17 6.49 -13.39
C ARG A 205 -9.41 5.16 -13.36
N ALA A 206 -8.11 5.18 -13.10
CA ALA A 206 -7.33 3.95 -13.00
C ALA A 206 -7.77 3.09 -11.79
N VAL A 207 -8.03 3.72 -10.65
CA VAL A 207 -8.54 3.04 -9.45
C VAL A 207 -9.95 2.49 -9.70
N GLU A 208 -10.85 3.29 -10.29
CA GLU A 208 -12.20 2.87 -10.64
C GLU A 208 -12.21 1.64 -11.55
N ALA A 209 -11.34 1.63 -12.57
CA ALA A 209 -11.23 0.51 -13.50
C ALA A 209 -10.78 -0.79 -12.79
N ILE A 210 -9.90 -0.71 -11.77
CA ILE A 210 -9.53 -1.86 -10.94
C ILE A 210 -10.76 -2.38 -10.20
N TYR A 211 -11.53 -1.52 -9.53
CA TYR A 211 -12.75 -1.92 -8.81
C TYR A 211 -13.80 -2.50 -9.75
N ALA A 212 -14.05 -1.84 -10.87
CA ALA A 212 -15.02 -2.31 -11.88
C ALA A 212 -14.66 -3.69 -12.44
N SER A 213 -13.36 -4.02 -12.58
CA SER A 213 -12.90 -5.36 -13.02
C SER A 213 -13.32 -6.48 -12.06
N ARG A 214 -13.69 -6.13 -10.83
CA ARG A 214 -14.16 -7.05 -9.78
C ARG A 214 -15.64 -6.84 -9.41
N GLY A 215 -16.38 -6.06 -10.21
CA GLY A 215 -17.79 -5.76 -9.96
C GLY A 215 -18.01 -4.90 -8.71
N MET A 216 -16.99 -4.13 -8.33
CA MET A 216 -17.04 -3.15 -7.24
C MET A 216 -17.13 -1.71 -7.81
N SER A 217 -17.51 -0.78 -6.97
CA SER A 217 -17.69 0.63 -7.28
C SER A 217 -17.17 1.52 -6.14
N TRP A 218 -17.24 2.83 -6.30
CA TRP A 218 -16.90 3.77 -5.24
C TRP A 218 -17.69 3.56 -3.95
N ARG A 219 -18.92 3.03 -4.03
CA ARG A 219 -19.76 2.76 -2.85
C ARG A 219 -19.21 1.68 -1.93
N ASP A 220 -18.35 0.83 -2.47
CA ASP A 220 -17.75 -0.29 -1.76
C ASP A 220 -16.43 0.10 -1.08
N VAL A 221 -15.95 1.34 -1.30
CA VAL A 221 -14.71 1.84 -0.69
C VAL A 221 -14.83 1.88 0.83
N SER A 222 -13.95 1.15 1.51
CA SER A 222 -13.89 1.01 2.96
C SER A 222 -12.76 1.82 3.60
N GLY A 223 -11.81 2.31 2.79
CA GLY A 223 -10.71 3.15 3.25
C GLY A 223 -9.94 3.74 2.09
N ALA A 224 -9.45 4.98 2.23
CA ALA A 224 -8.56 5.62 1.26
C ALA A 224 -7.60 6.59 1.94
N LEU A 225 -6.36 6.62 1.48
CA LEU A 225 -5.37 7.61 1.88
C LEU A 225 -4.83 8.32 0.63
N VAL A 226 -5.02 9.63 0.61
CA VAL A 226 -4.61 10.52 -0.48
C VAL A 226 -3.32 11.22 -0.09
N TYR A 227 -2.37 11.18 -0.98
CA TYR A 227 -1.07 11.84 -0.86
C TYR A 227 -1.03 13.02 -1.82
N LEU A 228 -0.92 14.21 -1.28
CA LEU A 228 -0.80 15.46 -2.02
C LEU A 228 0.63 15.96 -1.90
N LYS A 229 1.29 16.19 -3.01
CA LYS A 229 2.67 16.69 -2.98
C LYS A 229 2.78 18.05 -2.28
N ARG A 230 1.73 18.89 -2.34
CA ARG A 230 1.63 20.20 -1.70
C ARG A 230 0.23 20.43 -1.15
N ALA A 231 0.14 21.19 -0.07
CA ALA A 231 -1.14 21.52 0.56
C ALA A 231 -2.11 22.27 -0.38
N GLU A 232 -1.57 23.09 -1.29
CA GLU A 232 -2.36 23.87 -2.27
C GLU A 232 -3.14 22.98 -3.26
N TYR A 233 -2.73 21.72 -3.44
CA TYR A 233 -3.42 20.77 -4.33
C TYR A 233 -4.70 20.18 -3.71
N ARG A 234 -4.96 20.47 -2.43
CA ARG A 234 -6.18 20.02 -1.75
C ARG A 234 -7.45 20.42 -2.48
N GLY A 235 -7.47 21.62 -3.07
CA GLY A 235 -8.63 22.11 -3.81
C GLY A 235 -9.01 21.26 -5.02
N ALA A 236 -8.04 20.65 -5.72
CA ALA A 236 -8.29 19.75 -6.83
C ALA A 236 -9.00 18.46 -6.36
N TRP A 237 -8.51 17.87 -5.27
CA TRP A 237 -9.14 16.72 -4.65
C TRP A 237 -10.57 17.02 -4.17
N ASP A 238 -10.78 18.16 -3.51
CA ASP A 238 -12.11 18.56 -3.03
C ASP A 238 -13.11 18.80 -4.18
N ARG A 239 -12.65 19.31 -5.34
CA ARG A 239 -13.48 19.43 -6.56
C ARG A 239 -13.83 18.08 -7.16
N TRP A 240 -12.87 17.17 -7.24
CA TRP A 240 -13.15 15.81 -7.69
C TRP A 240 -14.20 15.15 -6.80
N LEU A 241 -14.06 15.22 -5.47
CA LEU A 241 -15.05 14.72 -4.52
C LEU A 241 -16.43 15.37 -4.71
N ALA A 242 -16.49 16.66 -5.05
CA ALA A 242 -17.76 17.36 -5.29
C ALA A 242 -18.49 16.81 -6.51
N GLY A 243 -17.75 16.35 -7.53
CA GLY A 243 -18.31 15.71 -8.72
C GLY A 243 -18.69 14.24 -8.55
N HIS A 244 -18.22 13.58 -7.47
CA HIS A 244 -18.40 12.14 -7.23
C HIS A 244 -19.06 11.90 -5.86
N PRO A 245 -20.35 12.19 -5.71
CA PRO A 245 -21.06 12.07 -4.43
C PRO A 245 -21.19 10.62 -3.93
N GLU A 246 -21.01 9.64 -4.82
CA GLU A 246 -20.99 8.20 -4.48
C GLU A 246 -19.71 7.76 -3.77
N PHE A 247 -18.62 8.55 -3.85
CA PHE A 247 -17.39 8.25 -3.14
C PHE A 247 -17.57 8.55 -1.63
N PRO A 248 -17.26 7.60 -0.73
CA PRO A 248 -17.51 7.76 0.71
C PRO A 248 -16.44 8.66 1.35
N ARG A 249 -16.64 9.96 1.35
CA ARG A 249 -15.70 10.99 1.84
C ARG A 249 -15.22 10.75 3.27
N THR A 250 -16.05 10.12 4.10
CA THR A 250 -15.71 9.81 5.50
C THR A 250 -14.65 8.73 5.62
N HIS A 251 -14.45 7.93 4.57
CA HIS A 251 -13.42 6.90 4.51
C HIS A 251 -12.11 7.38 3.88
N ALA A 252 -12.07 8.65 3.41
CA ALA A 252 -10.88 9.22 2.81
C ALA A 252 -10.17 10.21 3.74
N ARG A 253 -8.88 10.04 3.90
CA ARG A 253 -7.99 11.01 4.54
C ARG A 253 -7.02 11.54 3.50
N SER A 254 -6.48 12.73 3.71
CA SER A 254 -5.42 13.26 2.86
C SER A 254 -4.30 13.85 3.70
N ILE A 255 -3.07 13.59 3.26
CA ILE A 255 -1.84 14.10 3.87
C ILE A 255 -0.96 14.75 2.80
N VAL A 256 -0.09 15.65 3.23
CA VAL A 256 0.95 16.23 2.37
C VAL A 256 2.19 15.37 2.51
N ALA A 257 2.67 14.81 1.39
CA ALA A 257 3.82 13.93 1.36
C ALA A 257 4.48 13.94 -0.03
N ASP A 258 5.79 13.67 -0.09
CA ASP A 258 6.42 13.41 -1.37
C ASP A 258 5.98 12.06 -1.93
N VAL A 259 5.81 12.00 -3.24
CA VAL A 259 5.57 10.77 -3.99
C VAL A 259 6.87 10.29 -4.65
N CYS A 260 6.92 9.07 -5.12
CA CYS A 260 8.16 8.45 -5.61
C CYS A 260 8.70 9.04 -6.96
N ARG A 261 8.03 10.03 -7.54
CA ARG A 261 8.49 10.82 -8.71
C ARG A 261 8.23 12.30 -8.54
N PRO A 262 9.15 13.17 -8.99
CA PRO A 262 9.02 14.60 -8.79
C PRO A 262 7.83 15.24 -9.54
N GLU A 263 7.39 14.67 -10.65
CA GLU A 263 6.28 15.18 -11.49
C GLU A 263 4.89 14.75 -11.00
N TRP A 264 4.80 13.75 -10.13
CA TRP A 264 3.51 13.38 -9.53
C TRP A 264 3.11 14.36 -8.44
N LEU A 265 1.90 14.86 -8.55
CA LEU A 265 1.32 15.85 -7.65
C LEU A 265 0.27 15.21 -6.72
N PHE A 266 -0.23 14.05 -7.12
CA PHE A 266 -1.31 13.30 -6.48
C PHE A 266 -1.05 11.80 -6.55
N GLU A 267 -1.27 11.10 -5.46
CA GLU A 267 -1.31 9.65 -5.39
C GLU A 267 -2.43 9.23 -4.42
N ILE A 268 -3.03 8.08 -4.64
CA ILE A 268 -4.02 7.50 -3.74
C ILE A 268 -3.77 6.01 -3.57
N GLU A 269 -3.95 5.52 -2.36
CA GLU A 269 -4.21 4.13 -2.08
C GLU A 269 -5.63 3.98 -1.53
N SER A 270 -6.29 2.87 -1.83
CA SER A 270 -7.64 2.65 -1.35
C SER A 270 -8.01 1.18 -1.29
N ASP A 271 -8.99 0.88 -0.45
CA ASP A 271 -9.53 -0.45 -0.28
C ASP A 271 -11.04 -0.42 -0.50
N ALA A 272 -11.56 -1.45 -1.16
CA ALA A 272 -13.00 -1.68 -1.29
C ALA A 272 -13.35 -3.06 -0.74
N THR A 273 -14.47 -3.16 -0.02
CA THR A 273 -14.91 -4.39 0.64
C THR A 273 -16.37 -4.65 0.37
N VAL A 274 -16.70 -5.89 -0.01
CA VAL A 274 -18.07 -6.38 -0.19
C VAL A 274 -18.27 -7.60 0.68
N CYS A 275 -19.33 -7.61 1.49
CA CYS A 275 -19.81 -8.79 2.20
C CYS A 275 -20.76 -9.59 1.29
N LYS A 276 -20.75 -10.93 1.41
CA LYS A 276 -21.64 -11.83 0.68
C LYS A 276 -22.89 -12.14 1.47
#